data_d88b0fae8163944ac74e1c0f66afd395
#
_entry.id   d88b0fae8163944ac74e1c0f66afd395
#
_cell.length_a   1.000
_cell.length_b   1.000
_cell.length_c   1.000
_cell.angle_alpha   90.00
_cell.angle_beta   90.00
_cell.angle_gamma   90.00
#
_symmetry.space_group_name_H-M   'P 1'
#
loop_
_entity.id
_entity.type
_entity.pdbx_description
1 polymer ?
#
loop_
_entity_poly.entity_id
_entity_poly.type
_entity_poly.pdbx_seq_one_letter_code
_entity_poly.pdbx_strand_id
1 'polypeptide(L)'
;MMNGELGEPTGARSGGTFTGKTIIVTGGSRGIGRAIALRLARDGGNLVLAARDMAALSKVVAEIEAGRGTATPVAMDLRAPEAPPALVEAALQAYGGIDIIVNNAGATRRGDFLKLTEADWMDGFALKFHGAVRLTRAAWHHLKQRHGSVLNIIGVGGRTPGPEFTIGGSVNGACMSFTKALADLGIRDGIQVNAINPGSVRTDRLQLLLESEAAQHGGDIGAAIEELVCKANVVRLGEPEDVANLAAFILSPQSRLLQGALIDLDGGQTKTV
;
A
#
# COMPACT_ATOMS: atom_id res chain seq x y z
N MET A 1 57.73 -22.29 3.96
CA MET A 1 56.90 -21.75 5.03
C MET A 1 56.73 -20.26 4.78
N MET A 2 55.61 -19.86 4.24
CA MET A 2 55.09 -18.49 4.29
C MET A 2 53.57 -18.60 4.27
N ASN A 3 53.00 -18.44 5.45
CA ASN A 3 51.55 -18.34 5.63
C ASN A 3 51.11 -16.96 5.17
N GLY A 4 50.41 -16.87 4.05
CA GLY A 4 49.66 -15.69 3.65
C GLY A 4 48.28 -15.72 4.31
N GLU A 5 48.09 -14.93 5.37
CA GLU A 5 46.78 -14.64 5.91
C GLU A 5 45.98 -13.87 4.84
N LEU A 6 44.95 -14.52 4.31
CA LEU A 6 43.90 -13.87 3.53
C LEU A 6 43.05 -13.05 4.50
N GLY A 7 43.32 -11.76 4.58
CA GLY A 7 42.48 -10.81 5.28
C GLY A 7 41.06 -10.86 4.72
N GLU A 8 40.10 -11.14 5.58
CA GLU A 8 38.66 -11.02 5.27
C GLU A 8 38.39 -9.59 4.79
N PRO A 9 37.64 -9.40 3.69
CA PRO A 9 37.25 -8.06 3.29
C PRO A 9 36.27 -7.53 4.36
N THR A 10 36.68 -6.49 5.07
CA THR A 10 35.86 -5.69 5.94
C THR A 10 34.62 -5.25 5.14
N GLY A 11 33.47 -5.86 5.45
CA GLY A 11 32.21 -5.69 4.74
C GLY A 11 31.77 -4.23 4.70
N ALA A 12 31.96 -3.58 3.57
CA ALA A 12 31.15 -2.46 3.16
C ALA A 12 29.71 -3.01 3.08
N ARG A 13 28.80 -2.53 3.96
CA ARG A 13 27.37 -2.87 3.89
C ARG A 13 26.93 -2.48 2.48
N SER A 14 26.58 -3.44 1.64
CA SER A 14 25.90 -3.18 0.39
C SER A 14 24.65 -2.37 0.72
N GLY A 15 24.51 -1.18 0.17
CA GLY A 15 23.33 -0.33 0.38
C GLY A 15 22.07 -1.12 0.09
N GLY A 16 21.00 -0.95 0.91
CA GLY A 16 19.72 -1.63 0.70
C GLY A 16 19.14 -1.29 -0.67
N THR A 17 18.20 -2.10 -1.15
CA THR A 17 17.57 -2.00 -2.49
C THR A 17 17.00 -0.60 -2.78
N PHE A 18 16.57 0.13 -1.75
CA PHE A 18 15.96 1.47 -1.87
C PHE A 18 16.85 2.59 -1.35
N THR A 19 18.14 2.36 -1.15
CA THR A 19 19.07 3.38 -0.66
C THR A 19 19.02 4.64 -1.54
N GLY A 20 18.77 5.81 -0.90
CA GLY A 20 18.65 7.10 -1.58
C GLY A 20 17.33 7.32 -2.33
N LYS A 21 16.38 6.37 -2.30
CA LYS A 21 15.06 6.51 -2.90
C LYS A 21 14.09 7.21 -1.96
N THR A 22 13.39 8.20 -2.45
CA THR A 22 12.29 8.88 -1.74
C THR A 22 10.96 8.21 -2.06
N ILE A 23 10.27 7.76 -1.03
CA ILE A 23 9.10 6.91 -1.13
C ILE A 23 7.93 7.53 -0.35
N ILE A 24 6.85 7.88 -1.03
CA ILE A 24 5.61 8.32 -0.39
C ILE A 24 4.71 7.10 -0.15
N VAL A 25 4.27 6.89 1.10
CA VAL A 25 3.30 5.87 1.47
C VAL A 25 2.06 6.51 2.06
N THR A 26 0.93 6.42 1.37
CA THR A 26 -0.35 6.92 1.89
C THR A 26 -1.02 5.88 2.79
N GLY A 27 -1.68 6.32 3.87
CA GLY A 27 -2.23 5.41 4.88
C GLY A 27 -1.13 4.67 5.66
N GLY A 28 0.05 5.30 5.84
CA GLY A 28 1.24 4.71 6.45
C GLY A 28 1.21 4.51 7.96
N SER A 29 0.13 4.93 8.66
CA SER A 29 0.08 4.92 10.13
C SER A 29 -0.28 3.56 10.75
N ARG A 30 -0.83 2.60 10.00
CA ARG A 30 -1.26 1.28 10.51
C ARG A 30 -1.42 0.24 9.38
N GLY A 31 -1.63 -1.02 9.77
CA GLY A 31 -1.96 -2.12 8.88
C GLY A 31 -0.98 -2.29 7.72
N ILE A 32 -1.48 -2.49 6.51
CA ILE A 32 -0.69 -2.74 5.30
C ILE A 32 0.29 -1.59 5.02
N GLY A 33 -0.17 -0.32 5.12
CA GLY A 33 0.68 0.84 4.84
C GLY A 33 1.86 0.96 5.80
N ARG A 34 1.64 0.69 7.10
CA ARG A 34 2.72 0.63 8.10
C ARG A 34 3.72 -0.49 7.77
N ALA A 35 3.24 -1.69 7.46
CA ALA A 35 4.12 -2.81 7.13
C ALA A 35 4.97 -2.54 5.88
N ILE A 36 4.38 -1.94 4.83
CA ILE A 36 5.10 -1.50 3.63
C ILE A 36 6.16 -0.45 4.00
N ALA A 37 5.79 0.56 4.81
CA ALA A 37 6.72 1.61 5.22
C ALA A 37 7.93 1.05 5.98
N LEU A 38 7.70 0.19 6.97
CA LEU A 38 8.76 -0.47 7.74
C LEU A 38 9.67 -1.33 6.85
N ARG A 39 9.08 -2.07 5.90
CA ARG A 39 9.84 -2.92 4.98
C ARG A 39 10.72 -2.09 4.05
N LEU A 40 10.19 -1.05 3.43
CA LEU A 40 10.94 -0.22 2.50
C LEU A 40 12.02 0.63 3.21
N ALA A 41 11.74 1.08 4.45
CA ALA A 41 12.72 1.78 5.29
C ALA A 41 13.90 0.86 5.68
N ARG A 42 13.61 -0.39 6.07
CA ARG A 42 14.65 -1.38 6.37
C ARG A 42 15.56 -1.65 5.18
N ASP A 43 15.02 -1.58 3.96
CA ASP A 43 15.75 -1.76 2.72
C ASP A 43 16.40 -0.44 2.22
N GLY A 44 16.47 0.62 3.07
CA GLY A 44 17.23 1.86 2.86
C GLY A 44 16.46 3.04 2.25
N GLY A 45 15.14 2.93 2.09
CA GLY A 45 14.31 4.01 1.56
C GLY A 45 14.11 5.17 2.54
N ASN A 46 14.03 6.40 2.01
CA ASN A 46 13.60 7.59 2.73
C ASN A 46 12.07 7.73 2.63
N LEU A 47 11.37 7.62 3.74
CA LEU A 47 9.90 7.53 3.73
C LEU A 47 9.23 8.88 3.98
N VAL A 48 8.14 9.16 3.24
CA VAL A 48 7.17 10.21 3.58
C VAL A 48 5.85 9.50 3.85
N LEU A 49 5.40 9.53 5.10
CA LEU A 49 4.23 8.81 5.56
C LEU A 49 3.04 9.74 5.71
N ALA A 50 1.98 9.53 4.94
CA ALA A 50 0.77 10.35 5.02
C ALA A 50 -0.40 9.60 5.64
N ALA A 51 -1.05 10.20 6.64
CA ALA A 51 -2.31 9.76 7.24
C ALA A 51 -2.92 10.93 8.03
N ARG A 52 -4.14 10.76 8.57
CA ARG A 52 -4.82 11.83 9.34
C ARG A 52 -4.30 11.97 10.78
N ASP A 53 -3.87 10.87 11.37
CA ASP A 53 -3.47 10.81 12.78
C ASP A 53 -1.94 10.96 12.91
N MET A 54 -1.50 12.15 13.37
CA MET A 54 -0.09 12.47 13.60
C MET A 54 0.52 11.57 14.69
N ALA A 55 -0.21 11.27 15.77
CA ALA A 55 0.33 10.47 16.85
C ALA A 55 0.61 9.03 16.39
N ALA A 56 -0.29 8.46 15.59
CA ALA A 56 -0.07 7.15 14.98
C ALA A 56 1.08 7.16 13.96
N LEU A 57 1.23 8.22 13.15
CA LEU A 57 2.38 8.38 12.24
C LEU A 57 3.70 8.47 13.01
N SER A 58 3.74 9.26 14.08
CA SER A 58 4.95 9.45 14.90
C SER A 58 5.43 8.14 15.52
N LYS A 59 4.52 7.24 15.89
CA LYS A 59 4.90 5.88 16.36
C LYS A 59 5.61 5.09 15.29
N VAL A 60 5.10 5.10 14.05
CA VAL A 60 5.73 4.39 12.92
C VAL A 60 7.08 5.01 12.57
N VAL A 61 7.19 6.34 12.61
CA VAL A 61 8.47 7.03 12.40
C VAL A 61 9.49 6.60 13.45
N ALA A 62 9.11 6.59 14.74
CA ALA A 62 10.01 6.14 15.80
C ALA A 62 10.47 4.67 15.62
N GLU A 63 9.60 3.80 15.14
CA GLU A 63 9.99 2.41 14.82
C GLU A 63 10.99 2.34 13.66
N ILE A 64 10.78 3.16 12.62
CA ILE A 64 11.69 3.26 11.47
C ILE A 64 13.06 3.77 11.92
N GLU A 65 13.09 4.83 12.74
CA GLU A 65 14.32 5.43 13.27
C GLU A 65 15.07 4.48 14.22
N ALA A 66 14.34 3.73 15.06
CA ALA A 66 14.94 2.68 15.89
C ALA A 66 15.64 1.60 15.05
N GLY A 67 15.10 1.31 13.85
CA GLY A 67 15.72 0.45 12.83
C GLY A 67 16.83 1.15 12.01
N ARG A 68 17.20 2.41 12.34
CA ARG A 68 18.16 3.26 11.61
C ARG A 68 17.69 3.62 10.18
N GLY A 69 16.38 3.63 9.93
CA GLY A 69 15.77 4.17 8.74
C GLY A 69 15.46 5.65 8.90
N THR A 70 14.89 6.25 7.85
CA THR A 70 14.53 7.67 7.82
C THR A 70 13.09 7.83 7.35
N ALA A 71 12.29 8.61 8.10
CA ALA A 71 10.90 8.88 7.73
C ALA A 71 10.44 10.27 8.18
N THR A 72 9.59 10.88 7.38
CA THR A 72 8.92 12.16 7.67
C THR A 72 7.41 11.93 7.75
N PRO A 73 6.77 12.23 8.89
CA PRO A 73 5.32 12.13 9.02
C PRO A 73 4.64 13.38 8.45
N VAL A 74 3.53 13.19 7.73
CA VAL A 74 2.70 14.27 7.19
C VAL A 74 1.24 14.00 7.51
N ALA A 75 0.68 14.73 8.48
CA ALA A 75 -0.72 14.59 8.86
C ALA A 75 -1.63 15.37 7.92
N MET A 76 -2.48 14.64 7.16
CA MET A 76 -3.45 15.24 6.24
C MET A 76 -4.59 14.31 5.88
N ASP A 77 -5.70 14.90 5.41
CA ASP A 77 -6.79 14.14 4.79
C ASP A 77 -6.69 14.23 3.27
N LEU A 78 -6.33 13.12 2.63
CA LEU A 78 -6.18 13.04 1.17
C LEU A 78 -7.51 13.14 0.38
N ARG A 79 -8.66 13.26 1.07
CA ARG A 79 -9.93 13.62 0.43
C ARG A 79 -9.92 15.06 -0.07
N ALA A 80 -9.25 15.95 0.65
CA ALA A 80 -9.12 17.36 0.30
C ALA A 80 -8.28 17.52 -0.98
N PRO A 81 -8.76 18.25 -1.99
CA PRO A 81 -8.07 18.38 -3.28
C PRO A 81 -6.66 18.96 -3.18
N GLU A 82 -6.42 19.83 -2.22
CA GLU A 82 -5.13 20.48 -1.95
C GLU A 82 -4.10 19.60 -1.23
N ALA A 83 -4.55 18.56 -0.53
CA ALA A 83 -3.66 17.72 0.26
C ALA A 83 -2.64 16.93 -0.58
N PRO A 84 -2.98 16.29 -1.70
CA PRO A 84 -2.00 15.57 -2.50
C PRO A 84 -0.87 16.43 -3.08
N PRO A 85 -1.11 17.65 -3.64
CA PRO A 85 -0.02 18.56 -4.00
C PRO A 85 0.85 18.96 -2.82
N ALA A 86 0.26 19.26 -1.65
CA ALA A 86 1.02 19.61 -0.45
C ALA A 86 1.89 18.44 0.05
N LEU A 87 1.45 17.19 -0.13
CA LEU A 87 2.25 16.00 0.18
C LEU A 87 3.47 15.88 -0.73
N VAL A 88 3.32 16.20 -2.02
CA VAL A 88 4.43 16.25 -2.97
C VAL A 88 5.45 17.28 -2.53
N GLU A 89 5.03 18.50 -2.20
CA GLU A 89 5.92 19.56 -1.71
C GLU A 89 6.67 19.15 -0.44
N ALA A 90 5.98 18.53 0.52
CA ALA A 90 6.61 18.02 1.74
C ALA A 90 7.71 16.97 1.43
N ALA A 91 7.48 16.08 0.46
CA ALA A 91 8.46 15.10 0.05
C ALA A 91 9.68 15.75 -0.63
N LEU A 92 9.46 16.76 -1.48
CA LEU A 92 10.52 17.50 -2.15
C LEU A 92 11.36 18.30 -1.14
N GLN A 93 10.73 18.94 -0.16
CA GLN A 93 11.41 19.66 0.90
C GLN A 93 12.26 18.74 1.79
N ALA A 94 11.75 17.55 2.12
CA ALA A 94 12.45 16.60 2.97
C ALA A 94 13.63 15.93 2.27
N TYR A 95 13.47 15.55 0.98
CA TYR A 95 14.42 14.64 0.31
C TYR A 95 14.80 15.04 -1.12
N GLY A 96 14.34 16.17 -1.64
CA GLY A 96 14.75 16.73 -2.92
C GLY A 96 14.25 16.00 -4.17
N GLY A 97 13.33 15.04 -4.05
CA GLY A 97 12.76 14.31 -5.20
C GLY A 97 11.78 13.23 -4.78
N ILE A 98 11.15 12.57 -5.77
CA ILE A 98 10.20 11.47 -5.54
C ILE A 98 10.51 10.34 -6.51
N ASP A 99 10.84 9.17 -5.98
CA ASP A 99 11.13 7.97 -6.76
C ASP A 99 9.95 6.99 -6.78
N ILE A 100 9.19 6.88 -5.67
CA ILE A 100 8.14 5.88 -5.53
C ILE A 100 6.92 6.48 -4.83
N ILE A 101 5.73 6.11 -5.33
CA ILE A 101 4.46 6.34 -4.65
C ILE A 101 3.79 5.00 -4.38
N VAL A 102 3.37 4.79 -3.12
CA VAL A 102 2.48 3.70 -2.71
C VAL A 102 1.12 4.30 -2.33
N ASN A 103 0.15 4.18 -3.22
CA ASN A 103 -1.24 4.55 -2.98
C ASN A 103 -1.93 3.43 -2.19
N ASN A 104 -1.91 3.53 -0.86
CA ASN A 104 -2.50 2.54 0.04
C ASN A 104 -3.68 3.12 0.85
N ALA A 105 -3.79 4.44 1.00
CA ALA A 105 -4.89 5.05 1.73
C ALA A 105 -6.25 4.66 1.14
N GLY A 106 -7.13 4.09 1.94
CA GLY A 106 -8.46 3.71 1.48
C GLY A 106 -9.36 3.24 2.61
N ALA A 107 -10.60 3.69 2.56
CA ALA A 107 -11.68 3.22 3.39
C ALA A 107 -12.98 3.38 2.59
N THR A 108 -13.84 2.37 2.63
CA THR A 108 -15.16 2.42 2.00
C THR A 108 -16.18 1.85 2.99
N ARG A 109 -17.38 2.43 3.01
CA ARG A 109 -18.49 1.93 3.78
C ARG A 109 -19.00 0.64 3.16
N ARG A 110 -19.34 -0.34 4.00
CA ARG A 110 -20.08 -1.54 3.65
C ARG A 110 -21.53 -1.37 4.07
N GLY A 111 -22.42 -2.07 3.42
CA GLY A 111 -23.83 -2.13 3.82
C GLY A 111 -24.79 -2.45 2.68
N ASP A 112 -26.08 -2.51 3.04
CA ASP A 112 -27.17 -2.69 2.10
C ASP A 112 -27.20 -1.55 1.08
N PHE A 113 -27.14 -1.90 -0.20
CA PHE A 113 -27.12 -0.94 -1.31
C PHE A 113 -28.23 0.09 -1.24
N LEU A 114 -29.44 -0.32 -0.86
CA LEU A 114 -30.62 0.56 -0.79
C LEU A 114 -30.57 1.56 0.38
N LYS A 115 -29.64 1.35 1.33
CA LYS A 115 -29.45 2.23 2.50
C LYS A 115 -28.21 3.10 2.39
N LEU A 116 -27.33 2.83 1.42
CA LEU A 116 -26.13 3.65 1.17
C LEU A 116 -26.55 4.97 0.53
N THR A 117 -26.09 6.06 1.13
CA THR A 117 -26.38 7.41 0.68
C THR A 117 -25.43 7.88 -0.41
N GLU A 118 -25.80 8.92 -1.17
CA GLU A 118 -24.90 9.59 -2.12
C GLU A 118 -23.59 10.04 -1.44
N ALA A 119 -23.67 10.56 -0.21
CA ALA A 119 -22.51 10.97 0.56
C ALA A 119 -21.55 9.78 0.85
N ASP A 120 -22.06 8.57 1.11
CA ASP A 120 -21.24 7.38 1.29
C ASP A 120 -20.47 7.01 0.01
N TRP A 121 -21.11 7.16 -1.16
CA TRP A 121 -20.50 6.94 -2.46
C TRP A 121 -19.41 7.97 -2.73
N MET A 122 -19.71 9.25 -2.54
CA MET A 122 -18.74 10.34 -2.74
C MET A 122 -17.52 10.17 -1.82
N ASP A 123 -17.72 9.84 -0.55
CA ASP A 123 -16.63 9.59 0.41
C ASP A 123 -15.77 8.39 0.01
N GLY A 124 -16.40 7.30 -0.43
CA GLY A 124 -15.69 6.10 -0.88
C GLY A 124 -14.73 6.37 -2.05
N PHE A 125 -15.17 7.16 -3.03
CA PHE A 125 -14.32 7.56 -4.16
C PHE A 125 -13.29 8.64 -3.80
N ALA A 126 -13.64 9.59 -2.89
CA ALA A 126 -12.81 10.73 -2.58
C ALA A 126 -11.41 10.35 -2.09
N LEU A 127 -11.32 9.40 -1.16
CA LEU A 127 -10.05 9.00 -0.57
C LEU A 127 -9.26 8.05 -1.48
N LYS A 128 -9.86 6.90 -1.80
CA LYS A 128 -9.11 5.80 -2.42
C LYS A 128 -8.83 6.04 -3.90
N PHE A 129 -9.80 6.58 -4.64
CA PHE A 129 -9.65 6.83 -6.07
C PHE A 129 -9.12 8.23 -6.35
N HIS A 130 -9.87 9.28 -5.96
CA HIS A 130 -9.47 10.65 -6.27
C HIS A 130 -8.19 11.07 -5.55
N GLY A 131 -7.96 10.61 -4.31
CA GLY A 131 -6.71 10.83 -3.59
C GLY A 131 -5.51 10.25 -4.35
N ALA A 132 -5.60 9.00 -4.82
CA ALA A 132 -4.55 8.35 -5.60
C ALA A 132 -4.32 9.06 -6.96
N VAL A 133 -5.40 9.40 -7.68
CA VAL A 133 -5.32 10.13 -8.96
C VAL A 133 -4.62 11.48 -8.79
N ARG A 134 -5.03 12.27 -7.79
CA ARG A 134 -4.47 13.60 -7.54
C ARG A 134 -3.00 13.53 -7.13
N LEU A 135 -2.64 12.60 -6.23
CA LEU A 135 -1.25 12.43 -5.79
C LEU A 135 -0.35 11.99 -6.95
N THR A 136 -0.77 10.97 -7.69
CA THR A 136 0.00 10.47 -8.82
C THR A 136 0.19 11.54 -9.89
N ARG A 137 -0.87 12.32 -10.20
CA ARG A 137 -0.79 13.44 -11.15
C ARG A 137 0.14 14.55 -10.69
N ALA A 138 0.08 14.93 -9.41
CA ALA A 138 0.94 15.97 -8.85
C ALA A 138 2.43 15.56 -8.87
N ALA A 139 2.72 14.29 -8.60
CA ALA A 139 4.09 13.78 -8.56
C ALA A 139 4.62 13.29 -9.92
N TRP A 140 3.80 13.22 -10.98
CA TRP A 140 4.16 12.55 -12.24
C TRP A 140 5.45 13.06 -12.87
N HIS A 141 5.65 14.38 -12.88
CA HIS A 141 6.86 15.00 -13.41
C HIS A 141 8.13 14.57 -12.65
N HIS A 142 8.04 14.50 -11.31
CA HIS A 142 9.16 14.08 -10.46
C HIS A 142 9.47 12.59 -10.63
N LEU A 143 8.43 11.74 -10.73
CA LEU A 143 8.59 10.33 -11.04
C LEU A 143 9.25 10.12 -12.40
N LYS A 144 8.85 10.89 -13.43
CA LYS A 144 9.46 10.83 -14.76
C LYS A 144 10.94 11.16 -14.74
N GLN A 145 11.36 12.22 -14.02
CA GLN A 145 12.76 12.60 -13.89
C GLN A 145 13.62 11.51 -13.23
N ARG A 146 13.03 10.67 -12.39
CA ARG A 146 13.70 9.65 -11.60
C ARG A 146 13.51 8.22 -12.11
N HIS A 147 12.80 8.03 -13.25
CA HIS A 147 12.36 6.71 -13.73
C HIS A 147 11.67 5.90 -12.61
N GLY A 148 10.75 6.56 -11.94
CA GLY A 148 10.14 6.12 -10.71
C GLY A 148 9.09 5.03 -10.87
N SER A 149 8.37 4.76 -9.77
CA SER A 149 7.32 3.73 -9.74
C SER A 149 6.09 4.18 -8.98
N VAL A 150 4.92 3.71 -9.42
CA VAL A 150 3.63 3.83 -8.72
C VAL A 150 3.11 2.44 -8.39
N LEU A 151 2.80 2.20 -7.13
CA LEU A 151 2.16 0.97 -6.67
C LEU A 151 0.80 1.31 -6.04
N ASN A 152 -0.27 0.73 -6.57
CA ASN A 152 -1.62 0.88 -6.04
C ASN A 152 -1.99 -0.35 -5.20
N ILE A 153 -2.36 -0.16 -3.93
CA ILE A 153 -2.89 -1.22 -3.06
C ILE A 153 -4.42 -1.15 -3.15
N ILE A 154 -5.01 -2.11 -3.85
CA ILE A 154 -6.42 -2.05 -4.23
C ILE A 154 -7.26 -3.01 -3.39
N GLY A 155 -7.35 -4.25 -3.78
CA GLY A 155 -8.13 -5.31 -3.13
C GLY A 155 -8.96 -6.13 -4.11
N VAL A 156 -9.07 -7.42 -3.86
CA VAL A 156 -9.76 -8.40 -4.74
C VAL A 156 -11.23 -8.10 -4.97
N GLY A 157 -11.89 -7.34 -4.10
CA GLY A 157 -13.28 -6.92 -4.28
C GLY A 157 -13.55 -6.08 -5.53
N GLY A 158 -12.52 -5.67 -6.29
CA GLY A 158 -12.70 -5.09 -7.62
C GLY A 158 -12.95 -6.14 -8.71
N ARG A 159 -12.55 -7.39 -8.49
CA ARG A 159 -12.83 -8.53 -9.37
C ARG A 159 -14.10 -9.28 -8.96
N THR A 160 -14.25 -9.52 -7.67
CA THR A 160 -15.32 -10.32 -7.09
C THR A 160 -16.00 -9.55 -5.94
N PRO A 161 -16.78 -8.49 -6.25
CA PRO A 161 -17.46 -7.71 -5.22
C PRO A 161 -18.64 -8.50 -4.61
N GLY A 162 -18.76 -8.48 -3.29
CA GLY A 162 -19.96 -8.98 -2.62
C GLY A 162 -21.09 -7.95 -2.59
N PRO A 163 -22.36 -8.35 -2.30
CA PRO A 163 -23.53 -7.47 -2.34
C PRO A 163 -23.45 -6.32 -1.33
N GLU A 164 -22.79 -6.50 -0.21
CA GLU A 164 -22.59 -5.45 0.81
C GLU A 164 -21.33 -4.59 0.56
N PHE A 165 -20.64 -4.81 -0.54
CA PHE A 165 -19.40 -4.11 -0.87
C PHE A 165 -19.49 -3.34 -2.19
N THR A 166 -20.68 -2.83 -2.50
CA THR A 166 -20.95 -2.13 -3.78
C THR A 166 -20.05 -0.93 -4.00
N ILE A 167 -19.91 -0.02 -3.02
CA ILE A 167 -18.98 1.12 -3.09
C ILE A 167 -17.53 0.63 -3.22
N GLY A 168 -17.11 -0.27 -2.32
CA GLY A 168 -15.73 -0.74 -2.30
C GLY A 168 -15.34 -1.50 -3.57
N GLY A 169 -16.22 -2.34 -4.10
CA GLY A 169 -16.04 -3.04 -5.37
C GLY A 169 -15.88 -2.07 -6.54
N SER A 170 -16.78 -1.08 -6.64
CA SER A 170 -16.74 -0.06 -7.69
C SER A 170 -15.45 0.78 -7.63
N VAL A 171 -15.05 1.24 -6.43
CA VAL A 171 -13.80 1.98 -6.23
C VAL A 171 -12.59 1.14 -6.60
N ASN A 172 -12.56 -0.13 -6.19
CA ASN A 172 -11.47 -1.05 -6.53
C ASN A 172 -11.39 -1.30 -8.04
N GLY A 173 -12.53 -1.52 -8.71
CA GLY A 173 -12.60 -1.66 -10.16
C GLY A 173 -12.08 -0.42 -10.90
N ALA A 174 -12.47 0.77 -10.44
CA ALA A 174 -11.96 2.04 -10.96
C ALA A 174 -10.43 2.17 -10.79
N CYS A 175 -9.88 1.80 -9.63
CA CYS A 175 -8.44 1.79 -9.39
C CYS A 175 -7.70 0.77 -10.28
N MET A 176 -8.27 -0.40 -10.53
CA MET A 176 -7.71 -1.40 -11.46
C MET A 176 -7.62 -0.86 -12.88
N SER A 177 -8.73 -0.29 -13.40
CA SER A 177 -8.76 0.34 -14.72
C SER A 177 -7.78 1.51 -14.82
N PHE A 178 -7.74 2.38 -13.80
CA PHE A 178 -6.78 3.48 -13.72
C PHE A 178 -5.33 2.98 -13.76
N THR A 179 -5.00 1.91 -13.05
CA THR A 179 -3.66 1.31 -13.05
C THR A 179 -3.26 0.88 -14.47
N LYS A 180 -4.15 0.22 -15.19
CA LYS A 180 -3.90 -0.23 -16.58
C LYS A 180 -3.65 0.94 -17.53
N ALA A 181 -4.54 1.93 -17.53
CA ALA A 181 -4.41 3.11 -18.39
C ALA A 181 -3.14 3.93 -18.05
N LEU A 182 -2.83 4.06 -16.76
CA LEU A 182 -1.66 4.80 -16.31
C LEU A 182 -0.35 4.06 -16.64
N ALA A 183 -0.38 2.73 -16.70
CA ALA A 183 0.78 1.94 -17.09
C ALA A 183 1.19 2.19 -18.55
N ASP A 184 0.23 2.35 -19.49
CA ASP A 184 0.54 2.71 -20.87
C ASP A 184 1.21 4.08 -20.96
N LEU A 185 0.71 5.06 -20.20
CA LEU A 185 1.36 6.37 -20.10
C LEU A 185 2.77 6.22 -19.50
N GLY A 186 2.91 5.36 -18.50
CA GLY A 186 4.17 5.06 -17.81
C GLY A 186 5.24 4.47 -18.74
N ILE A 187 4.88 3.62 -19.70
CA ILE A 187 5.81 3.09 -20.72
C ILE A 187 6.48 4.25 -21.46
N ARG A 188 5.69 5.20 -21.93
CA ARG A 188 6.18 6.37 -22.64
C ARG A 188 7.09 7.26 -21.79
N ASP A 189 6.75 7.42 -20.50
CA ASP A 189 7.42 8.35 -19.60
C ASP A 189 8.50 7.69 -18.71
N GLY A 190 8.74 6.38 -18.86
CA GLY A 190 9.73 5.63 -18.10
C GLY A 190 9.33 5.36 -16.65
N ILE A 191 8.02 5.38 -16.35
CA ILE A 191 7.46 5.17 -15.01
C ILE A 191 6.82 3.78 -14.94
N GLN A 192 7.22 2.98 -13.95
CA GLN A 192 6.60 1.68 -13.69
C GLN A 192 5.30 1.86 -12.89
N VAL A 193 4.19 1.24 -13.34
CA VAL A 193 2.89 1.32 -12.66
C VAL A 193 2.29 -0.06 -12.50
N ASN A 194 2.03 -0.49 -11.27
CA ASN A 194 1.45 -1.79 -10.96
C ASN A 194 0.47 -1.72 -9.79
N ALA A 195 -0.24 -2.79 -9.52
CA ALA A 195 -1.11 -2.92 -8.36
C ALA A 195 -1.00 -4.28 -7.67
N ILE A 196 -1.23 -4.28 -6.37
CA ILE A 196 -1.52 -5.47 -5.58
C ILE A 196 -3.00 -5.42 -5.19
N ASN A 197 -3.67 -6.55 -5.31
CA ASN A 197 -5.03 -6.75 -4.86
C ASN A 197 -5.02 -7.72 -3.65
N PRO A 198 -4.88 -7.24 -2.42
CA PRO A 198 -4.95 -8.12 -1.26
C PRO A 198 -6.35 -8.71 -1.09
N GLY A 199 -6.40 -9.94 -0.61
CA GLY A 199 -7.61 -10.54 -0.04
C GLY A 199 -7.87 -10.07 1.39
N SER A 200 -8.34 -10.98 2.25
CA SER A 200 -8.51 -10.73 3.67
C SER A 200 -7.16 -10.73 4.39
N VAL A 201 -6.71 -9.56 4.86
CA VAL A 201 -5.44 -9.35 5.57
C VAL A 201 -5.72 -8.99 7.02
N ARG A 202 -4.99 -9.60 7.97
CA ARG A 202 -5.07 -9.32 9.41
C ARG A 202 -4.61 -7.89 9.71
N THR A 203 -5.56 -7.00 9.83
CA THR A 203 -5.38 -5.60 10.20
C THR A 203 -6.37 -5.27 11.31
N ASP A 204 -6.16 -4.17 12.03
CA ASP A 204 -7.10 -3.70 13.06
C ASP A 204 -8.55 -3.66 12.53
N ARG A 205 -8.71 -3.34 11.24
CA ARG A 205 -10.03 -3.29 10.60
C ARG A 205 -10.67 -4.67 10.48
N LEU A 206 -9.91 -5.71 10.09
CA LEU A 206 -10.42 -7.07 10.02
C LEU A 206 -10.64 -7.62 11.42
N GLN A 207 -9.76 -7.29 12.37
CA GLN A 207 -9.88 -7.69 13.77
C GLN A 207 -11.21 -7.22 14.37
N LEU A 208 -11.55 -5.92 14.19
CA LEU A 208 -12.83 -5.37 14.65
C LEU A 208 -14.05 -6.06 14.02
N LEU A 209 -13.96 -6.45 12.74
CA LEU A 209 -15.01 -7.21 12.07
C LEU A 209 -15.16 -8.61 12.69
N LEU A 210 -14.05 -9.33 12.89
CA LEU A 210 -14.04 -10.65 13.50
C LEU A 210 -14.55 -10.63 14.94
N GLU A 211 -14.19 -9.63 15.73
CA GLU A 211 -14.72 -9.44 17.09
C GLU A 211 -16.23 -9.23 17.08
N SER A 212 -16.73 -8.45 16.13
CA SER A 212 -18.19 -8.24 15.96
C SER A 212 -18.92 -9.51 15.54
N GLU A 213 -18.34 -10.32 14.66
CA GLU A 213 -18.90 -11.60 14.23
C GLU A 213 -18.82 -12.65 15.35
N ALA A 214 -17.68 -12.75 16.03
CA ALA A 214 -17.48 -13.66 17.15
C ALA A 214 -18.47 -13.38 18.29
N ALA A 215 -18.77 -12.11 18.60
CA ALA A 215 -19.74 -11.74 19.62
C ALA A 215 -21.15 -12.30 19.34
N GLN A 216 -21.51 -12.51 18.06
CA GLN A 216 -22.77 -13.12 17.64
C GLN A 216 -22.75 -14.66 17.73
N HIS A 217 -21.57 -15.27 17.84
CA HIS A 217 -21.34 -16.72 17.79
C HIS A 217 -20.59 -17.28 19.02
N GLY A 218 -20.80 -16.67 20.20
CA GLY A 218 -20.25 -17.19 21.47
C GLY A 218 -18.87 -16.68 21.85
N GLY A 219 -18.29 -15.74 21.10
CA GLY A 219 -17.09 -15.00 21.52
C GLY A 219 -15.75 -15.61 21.09
N ASP A 220 -15.72 -16.71 20.34
CA ASP A 220 -14.48 -17.34 19.88
C ASP A 220 -14.00 -16.73 18.55
N ILE A 221 -12.97 -15.87 18.63
CA ILE A 221 -12.33 -15.27 17.46
C ILE A 221 -11.59 -16.31 16.61
N GLY A 222 -11.03 -17.36 17.24
CA GLY A 222 -10.35 -18.44 16.51
C GLY A 222 -11.32 -19.17 15.60
N ALA A 223 -12.47 -19.56 16.12
CA ALA A 223 -13.53 -20.19 15.33
C ALA A 223 -14.04 -19.27 14.20
N ALA A 224 -14.21 -17.98 14.45
CA ALA A 224 -14.60 -17.00 13.42
C ALA A 224 -13.55 -16.88 12.30
N ILE A 225 -12.27 -16.94 12.61
CA ILE A 225 -11.19 -16.97 11.61
C ILE A 225 -11.23 -18.25 10.79
N GLU A 226 -11.37 -19.41 11.43
CA GLU A 226 -11.44 -20.70 10.73
C GLU A 226 -12.66 -20.75 9.79
N GLU A 227 -13.80 -20.26 10.26
CA GLU A 227 -15.00 -20.16 9.45
C GLU A 227 -14.80 -19.23 8.22
N LEU A 228 -14.17 -18.06 8.42
CA LEU A 228 -13.87 -17.13 7.34
C LEU A 228 -12.93 -17.75 6.30
N VAL A 229 -11.87 -18.43 6.74
CA VAL A 229 -10.90 -19.13 5.87
C VAL A 229 -11.59 -20.23 5.08
N CYS A 230 -12.43 -21.02 5.74
CA CYS A 230 -13.18 -22.10 5.12
C CYS A 230 -14.20 -21.56 4.08
N LYS A 231 -15.02 -20.58 4.46
CA LYS A 231 -16.01 -19.95 3.56
C LYS A 231 -15.36 -19.28 2.34
N ALA A 232 -14.25 -18.58 2.53
CA ALA A 232 -13.52 -17.95 1.45
C ALA A 232 -12.72 -18.94 0.60
N ASN A 233 -12.55 -20.18 1.06
CA ASN A 233 -11.74 -21.22 0.44
C ASN A 233 -10.33 -20.71 0.09
N VAL A 234 -9.64 -20.19 1.11
CA VAL A 234 -8.28 -19.63 1.03
C VAL A 234 -7.31 -20.43 1.88
N VAL A 235 -6.02 -20.34 1.56
CA VAL A 235 -4.97 -21.08 2.31
C VAL A 235 -4.83 -20.58 3.74
N ARG A 236 -5.02 -19.27 3.97
CA ARG A 236 -5.03 -18.57 5.26
C ARG A 236 -5.43 -17.11 5.07
N LEU A 237 -5.66 -16.40 6.15
CA LEU A 237 -5.67 -14.94 6.11
C LEU A 237 -4.25 -14.42 5.81
N GLY A 238 -4.16 -13.34 5.02
CA GLY A 238 -2.90 -12.66 4.78
C GLY A 238 -2.44 -11.89 6.02
N GLU A 239 -1.13 -11.69 6.14
CA GLU A 239 -0.54 -10.76 7.10
C GLU A 239 -0.13 -9.46 6.36
N PRO A 240 -0.08 -8.30 7.02
CA PRO A 240 0.41 -7.06 6.40
C PRO A 240 1.80 -7.22 5.77
N GLU A 241 2.65 -8.08 6.36
CA GLU A 241 3.99 -8.40 5.90
C GLU A 241 4.00 -9.15 4.56
N ASP A 242 2.98 -9.96 4.25
CA ASP A 242 2.85 -10.61 2.94
C ASP A 242 2.74 -9.55 1.84
N VAL A 243 1.90 -8.52 2.07
CA VAL A 243 1.73 -7.42 1.13
C VAL A 243 3.00 -6.57 1.05
N ALA A 244 3.65 -6.30 2.17
CA ALA A 244 4.88 -5.52 2.23
C ALA A 244 6.04 -6.20 1.47
N ASN A 245 6.16 -7.52 1.58
CA ASN A 245 7.17 -8.30 0.87
C ASN A 245 6.96 -8.27 -0.64
N LEU A 246 5.72 -8.46 -1.09
CA LEU A 246 5.37 -8.35 -2.51
C LEU A 246 5.55 -6.93 -3.03
N ALA A 247 5.17 -5.90 -2.25
CA ALA A 247 5.39 -4.51 -2.60
C ALA A 247 6.88 -4.20 -2.79
N ALA A 248 7.74 -4.64 -1.87
CA ALA A 248 9.19 -4.47 -1.98
C ALA A 248 9.75 -5.15 -3.25
N PHE A 249 9.27 -6.34 -3.61
CA PHE A 249 9.66 -7.00 -4.85
C PHE A 249 9.23 -6.20 -6.09
N ILE A 250 7.93 -5.81 -6.18
CA ILE A 250 7.39 -5.05 -7.33
C ILE A 250 8.10 -3.71 -7.53
N LEU A 251 8.54 -3.07 -6.46
CA LEU A 251 9.22 -1.77 -6.49
C LEU A 251 10.74 -1.89 -6.71
N SER A 252 11.28 -3.10 -6.65
CA SER A 252 12.72 -3.36 -6.80
C SER A 252 13.16 -3.37 -8.28
N PRO A 253 14.45 -3.23 -8.55
CA PRO A 253 15.00 -3.36 -9.90
C PRO A 253 14.73 -4.70 -10.58
N GLN A 254 14.54 -5.78 -9.81
CA GLN A 254 14.29 -7.13 -10.33
C GLN A 254 12.94 -7.29 -11.04
N SER A 255 11.99 -6.41 -10.76
CA SER A 255 10.62 -6.50 -11.29
C SER A 255 10.31 -5.52 -12.42
N ARG A 256 11.32 -4.89 -13.02
CA ARG A 256 11.11 -3.81 -14.00
C ARG A 256 10.34 -4.22 -15.28
N LEU A 257 10.22 -5.52 -15.55
CA LEU A 257 9.37 -6.02 -16.63
C LEU A 257 7.87 -6.00 -16.27
N LEU A 258 7.52 -5.91 -14.99
CA LEU A 258 6.12 -5.76 -14.58
C LEU A 258 5.62 -4.36 -14.92
N GLN A 259 4.61 -4.27 -15.80
CA GLN A 259 3.97 -3.02 -16.20
C GLN A 259 2.48 -3.25 -16.38
N GLY A 260 1.65 -2.52 -15.63
CA GLY A 260 0.21 -2.68 -15.61
C GLY A 260 -0.25 -3.99 -14.96
N ALA A 261 0.59 -4.66 -14.18
CA ALA A 261 0.22 -5.89 -13.50
C ALA A 261 -0.79 -5.59 -12.37
N LEU A 262 -1.83 -6.41 -12.29
CA LEU A 262 -2.82 -6.45 -11.21
C LEU A 262 -2.66 -7.78 -10.49
N ILE A 263 -1.83 -7.82 -9.45
CA ILE A 263 -1.42 -9.06 -8.79
C ILE A 263 -2.35 -9.34 -7.61
N ASP A 264 -3.09 -10.44 -7.69
CA ASP A 264 -3.95 -10.88 -6.60
C ASP A 264 -3.10 -11.60 -5.54
N LEU A 265 -3.14 -11.10 -4.31
CA LEU A 265 -2.47 -11.65 -3.13
C LEU A 265 -3.54 -12.02 -2.10
N ASP A 266 -4.24 -13.09 -2.33
CA ASP A 266 -5.51 -13.40 -1.67
C ASP A 266 -5.67 -14.83 -1.17
N GLY A 267 -4.60 -15.62 -1.18
CA GLY A 267 -4.62 -17.01 -0.73
C GLY A 267 -5.47 -17.92 -1.61
N GLY A 268 -5.77 -17.52 -2.86
CA GLY A 268 -6.59 -18.28 -3.79
C GLY A 268 -8.09 -17.96 -3.71
N GLN A 269 -8.48 -16.83 -3.12
CA GLN A 269 -9.88 -16.40 -3.03
C GLN A 269 -10.49 -16.12 -4.40
N THR A 270 -9.77 -15.42 -5.26
CA THR A 270 -10.23 -15.04 -6.61
C THR A 270 -10.11 -16.25 -7.56
N LYS A 271 -11.21 -16.65 -8.17
CA LYS A 271 -11.26 -17.80 -9.09
C LYS A 271 -11.41 -17.36 -10.56
N THR A 272 -11.35 -16.06 -10.83
CA THR A 272 -11.43 -15.52 -12.20
C THR A 272 -10.06 -15.50 -12.86
N VAL A 273 -10.03 -15.71 -14.15
CA VAL A 273 -8.85 -15.59 -15.04
C VAL A 273 -8.65 -14.15 -15.50
#